data_f04d3a28baaf0617f7e71daeb51f16eb
#
_entry.id   f04d3a28baaf0617f7e71daeb51f16eb
#
_cell.length_a   1.000
_cell.length_b   1.000
_cell.length_c   1.000
_cell.angle_alpha   90.00
_cell.angle_beta   90.00
_cell.angle_gamma   90.00
#
_symmetry.space_group_name_H-M   'P 1'
#
loop_
_entity.id
_entity.type
_entity.pdbx_description
1 polymer ?
#
loop_
_entity_poly.entity_id
_entity_poly.type
_entity_poly.pdbx_seq_one_letter_code
_entity_poly.pdbx_strand_id
1 'polypeptide(L)'
;MTREQFLESNISDVWAFVSSPHNLKKITPNEMNFIITSPNLAKNMYPGMIISYKVSPIFKIPMNWVTEITHMQKHKYFVDEQRLGPYSIWHHQHIFEIKENGVLMTDIISYKLPFGIIGKLFHKLFIKKKLEGIFNYRFNKMNKLFNQK
;
A
#
# COMPACT_ATOMS: atom_id res chain seq x y z
N MET A 1 3.66 -10.15 -6.58
CA MET A 1 2.91 -9.30 -7.53
C MET A 1 3.70 -8.03 -7.72
N THR A 2 3.94 -7.62 -8.97
CA THR A 2 4.65 -6.37 -9.28
C THR A 2 3.74 -5.46 -10.10
N ARG A 3 3.79 -4.16 -9.84
CA ARG A 3 3.06 -3.11 -10.54
C ARG A 3 3.97 -1.93 -10.77
N GLU A 4 3.91 -1.36 -11.95
CA GLU A 4 4.64 -0.15 -12.31
C GLU A 4 3.67 0.94 -12.75
N GLN A 5 3.99 2.18 -12.39
CA GLN A 5 3.22 3.34 -12.79
C GLN A 5 4.14 4.53 -12.99
N PHE A 6 4.02 5.19 -14.14
CA PHE A 6 4.67 6.45 -14.40
C PHE A 6 3.79 7.61 -13.89
N LEU A 7 4.41 8.54 -13.15
CA LEU A 7 3.77 9.70 -12.56
C LEU A 7 4.43 10.96 -13.14
N GLU A 8 3.66 11.79 -13.83
CA GLU A 8 4.10 13.05 -14.47
C GLU A 8 4.25 14.17 -13.42
N SER A 9 5.14 13.95 -12.45
CA SER A 9 5.39 14.87 -11.35
C SER A 9 6.82 14.73 -10.85
N ASN A 10 7.31 15.75 -10.14
CA ASN A 10 8.64 15.68 -9.53
C ASN A 10 8.65 14.71 -8.32
N ILE A 11 9.84 14.19 -8.03
CA ILE A 11 10.00 13.20 -6.95
C ILE A 11 9.62 13.74 -5.58
N SER A 12 9.78 15.04 -5.32
CA SER A 12 9.47 15.64 -4.02
C SER A 12 7.96 15.63 -3.76
N ASP A 13 7.13 15.93 -4.75
CA ASP A 13 5.66 15.92 -4.62
C ASP A 13 5.13 14.49 -4.50
N VAL A 14 5.63 13.57 -5.34
CA VAL A 14 5.28 12.14 -5.24
C VAL A 14 5.66 11.62 -3.85
N TRP A 15 6.88 11.88 -3.40
CA TRP A 15 7.37 11.43 -2.10
C TRP A 15 6.57 12.01 -0.93
N ALA A 16 6.29 13.31 -0.95
CA ALA A 16 5.50 13.97 0.08
C ALA A 16 4.09 13.34 0.22
N PHE A 17 3.51 12.90 -0.89
CA PHE A 17 2.23 12.21 -0.88
C PHE A 17 2.33 10.79 -0.35
N VAL A 18 3.23 9.95 -0.90
CA VAL A 18 3.30 8.51 -0.60
C VAL A 18 3.90 8.23 0.78
N SER A 19 4.79 9.10 1.29
CA SER A 19 5.40 8.94 2.62
C SER A 19 4.54 9.48 3.77
N SER A 20 3.33 9.96 3.49
CA SER A 20 2.39 10.37 4.53
C SER A 20 1.34 9.28 4.79
N PRO A 21 1.30 8.70 6.00
CA PRO A 21 0.31 7.66 6.32
C PRO A 21 -1.13 8.17 6.26
N HIS A 22 -1.35 9.48 6.43
CA HIS A 22 -2.67 10.12 6.32
C HIS A 22 -3.25 10.06 4.91
N ASN A 23 -2.41 9.88 3.87
CA ASN A 23 -2.86 9.76 2.49
C ASN A 23 -3.30 8.33 2.11
N LEU A 24 -3.02 7.31 2.93
CA LEU A 24 -3.43 5.93 2.65
C LEU A 24 -4.93 5.80 2.37
N LYS A 25 -5.76 6.53 3.11
CA LYS A 25 -7.22 6.53 2.89
C LYS A 25 -7.60 7.02 1.49
N LYS A 26 -6.87 7.99 0.92
CA LYS A 26 -7.17 8.58 -0.40
C LYS A 26 -6.97 7.59 -1.54
N ILE A 27 -6.07 6.63 -1.36
CA ILE A 27 -5.70 5.59 -2.33
C ILE A 27 -6.18 4.20 -1.95
N THR A 28 -7.05 4.09 -0.94
CA THR A 28 -7.71 2.86 -0.53
C THR A 28 -9.17 2.89 -0.95
N PRO A 29 -9.73 1.82 -1.58
CA PRO A 29 -11.12 1.78 -1.97
C PRO A 29 -12.09 2.06 -0.81
N ASN A 30 -13.13 2.85 -1.06
CA ASN A 30 -14.09 3.25 -0.03
C ASN A 30 -14.79 2.06 0.64
N GLU A 31 -15.07 1.01 -0.13
CA GLU A 31 -15.70 -0.22 0.36
C GLU A 31 -14.86 -1.00 1.38
N MET A 32 -13.57 -0.67 1.51
CA MET A 32 -12.70 -1.26 2.51
C MET A 32 -12.85 -0.61 3.90
N ASN A 33 -13.61 0.46 4.04
CA ASN A 33 -13.86 1.16 5.32
C ASN A 33 -12.56 1.45 6.10
N PHE A 34 -11.56 1.98 5.40
CA PHE A 34 -10.24 2.22 5.97
C PHE A 34 -10.26 3.34 7.01
N ILE A 35 -9.85 3.03 8.25
CA ILE A 35 -9.79 3.97 9.38
C ILE A 35 -8.46 3.79 10.10
N ILE A 36 -7.64 4.84 10.15
CA ILE A 36 -6.42 4.86 10.96
C ILE A 36 -6.82 4.91 12.44
N THR A 37 -6.22 4.03 13.25
CA THR A 37 -6.49 3.91 14.69
C THR A 37 -5.27 4.27 15.55
N SER A 38 -4.08 4.46 14.96
CA SER A 38 -2.91 4.97 15.68
C SER A 38 -3.19 6.37 16.22
N PRO A 39 -3.02 6.63 17.53
CA PRO A 39 -3.06 7.98 18.08
C PRO A 39 -1.78 8.73 17.66
N ASN A 40 -1.88 10.06 17.50
CA ASN A 40 -0.74 10.97 17.32
C ASN A 40 0.24 10.55 16.20
N LEU A 41 -0.31 10.04 15.09
CA LEU A 41 0.49 9.58 13.96
C LEU A 41 1.28 10.75 13.34
N ALA A 42 2.59 10.58 13.18
CA ALA A 42 3.45 11.59 12.57
C ALA A 42 3.02 11.89 11.12
N LYS A 43 3.29 13.11 10.66
CA LYS A 43 2.95 13.55 9.30
C LYS A 43 3.65 12.72 8.22
N ASN A 44 4.91 12.38 8.45
CA ASN A 44 5.75 11.61 7.53
C ASN A 44 6.17 10.29 8.16
N MET A 45 6.23 9.25 7.36
CA MET A 45 6.76 7.95 7.75
C MET A 45 8.25 8.01 8.08
N TYR A 46 8.70 7.10 8.92
CA TYR A 46 10.10 6.88 9.27
C TYR A 46 10.33 5.38 9.57
N PRO A 47 11.56 4.86 9.43
CA PRO A 47 11.87 3.48 9.78
C PRO A 47 11.55 3.14 11.24
N GLY A 48 10.85 2.04 11.48
CA GLY A 48 10.34 1.64 12.79
C GLY A 48 8.96 2.22 13.14
N MET A 49 8.35 3.03 12.27
CA MET A 49 7.02 3.57 12.50
C MET A 49 5.97 2.46 12.46
N ILE A 50 5.14 2.40 13.49
CA ILE A 50 3.99 1.49 13.57
C ILE A 50 2.71 2.25 13.23
N ILE A 51 1.94 1.72 12.26
CA ILE A 51 0.67 2.29 11.83
C ILE A 51 -0.42 1.25 12.05
N SER A 52 -1.40 1.56 12.89
CA SER A 52 -2.55 0.71 13.14
C SER A 52 -3.78 1.27 12.44
N TYR A 53 -4.57 0.38 11.84
CA TYR A 53 -5.82 0.74 11.20
C TYR A 53 -6.81 -0.40 11.22
N LYS A 54 -8.09 -0.07 11.04
CA LYS A 54 -9.16 -1.01 10.73
C LYS A 54 -9.45 -0.98 9.25
N VAL A 55 -9.65 -2.15 8.67
CA VAL A 55 -9.93 -2.32 7.25
C VAL A 55 -10.83 -3.52 7.03
N SER A 56 -11.69 -3.47 6.02
CA SER A 56 -12.60 -4.56 5.65
C SER A 56 -12.27 -5.11 4.26
N PRO A 57 -11.15 -5.84 4.10
CA PRO A 57 -10.65 -6.24 2.78
C PRO A 57 -11.48 -7.35 2.14
N ILE A 58 -12.15 -8.20 2.94
CA ILE A 58 -12.88 -9.38 2.48
C ILE A 58 -14.25 -9.40 3.14
N PHE A 59 -15.31 -9.61 2.35
CA PHE A 59 -16.72 -9.75 2.80
C PHE A 59 -17.20 -8.63 3.73
N LYS A 60 -16.61 -7.43 3.65
CA LYS A 60 -16.90 -6.30 4.56
C LYS A 60 -16.66 -6.61 6.05
N ILE A 61 -15.92 -7.68 6.37
CA ILE A 61 -15.59 -8.03 7.75
C ILE A 61 -14.47 -7.10 8.23
N PRO A 62 -14.70 -6.30 9.28
CA PRO A 62 -13.68 -5.42 9.83
C PRO A 62 -12.59 -6.23 10.54
N MET A 63 -11.34 -5.90 10.27
CA MET A 63 -10.19 -6.49 10.94
C MET A 63 -9.15 -5.42 11.27
N ASN A 64 -8.41 -5.66 12.33
CA ASN A 64 -7.28 -4.84 12.69
C ASN A 64 -6.10 -5.18 11.78
N TRP A 65 -5.42 -4.15 11.33
CA TRP A 65 -4.18 -4.28 10.59
C TRP A 65 -3.12 -3.38 11.21
N VAL A 66 -1.96 -3.94 11.45
CA VAL A 66 -0.79 -3.20 11.97
C VAL A 66 0.34 -3.35 10.98
N THR A 67 0.85 -2.24 10.51
CA THR A 67 1.97 -2.15 9.59
C THR A 67 3.17 -1.52 10.29
N GLU A 68 4.35 -2.01 10.00
CA GLU A 68 5.62 -1.37 10.33
C GLU A 68 6.30 -0.88 9.04
N ILE A 69 6.82 0.32 9.05
CA ILE A 69 7.74 0.81 8.02
C ILE A 69 9.13 0.32 8.40
N THR A 70 9.58 -0.78 7.80
CA THR A 70 10.83 -1.44 8.21
C THR A 70 12.07 -0.76 7.65
N HIS A 71 11.98 -0.27 6.42
CA HIS A 71 13.10 0.37 5.72
C HIS A 71 12.60 1.58 4.94
N MET A 72 13.43 2.62 4.87
CA MET A 72 13.11 3.81 4.11
C MET A 72 14.36 4.57 3.73
N GLN A 73 14.44 4.96 2.45
CA GLN A 73 15.41 5.93 1.96
C GLN A 73 14.67 7.00 1.15
N LYS A 74 14.76 8.23 1.62
CA LYS A 74 14.04 9.38 1.03
C LYS A 74 14.25 9.45 -0.49
N HIS A 75 13.17 9.62 -1.23
CA HIS A 75 13.11 9.72 -2.69
C HIS A 75 13.57 8.47 -3.46
N LYS A 76 13.81 7.34 -2.77
CA LYS A 76 14.23 6.10 -3.42
C LYS A 76 13.28 4.93 -3.15
N TYR A 77 13.02 4.63 -1.90
CA TYR A 77 12.14 3.51 -1.54
C TYR A 77 11.67 3.57 -0.10
N PHE A 78 10.61 2.85 0.19
CA PHE A 78 10.26 2.39 1.55
C PHE A 78 9.64 1.00 1.48
N VAL A 79 9.68 0.31 2.63
CA VAL A 79 9.14 -1.04 2.79
C VAL A 79 8.16 -1.03 3.95
N ASP A 80 6.97 -1.55 3.71
CA ASP A 80 5.98 -1.80 4.74
C ASP A 80 5.75 -3.31 4.94
N GLU A 81 5.68 -3.72 6.21
CA GLU A 81 5.41 -5.10 6.60
C GLU A 81 4.23 -5.18 7.56
N GLN A 82 3.36 -6.13 7.32
CA GLN A 82 2.28 -6.44 8.27
C GLN A 82 2.85 -7.11 9.51
N ARG A 83 2.57 -6.53 10.67
CA ARG A 83 2.84 -7.13 12.00
C ARG A 83 1.62 -7.85 12.56
N LEU A 84 0.41 -7.35 12.26
CA LEU A 84 -0.87 -7.98 12.55
C LEU A 84 -1.80 -7.79 11.36
N GLY A 85 -2.54 -8.84 10.97
CA GLY A 85 -3.51 -8.75 9.87
C GLY A 85 -3.83 -10.10 9.24
N PRO A 86 -4.48 -10.12 8.08
CA PRO A 86 -5.02 -11.34 7.48
C PRO A 86 -3.99 -12.23 6.78
N TYR A 87 -2.79 -11.75 6.55
CA TYR A 87 -1.73 -12.51 5.87
C TYR A 87 -0.76 -13.14 6.89
N SER A 88 -0.19 -14.29 6.56
CA SER A 88 0.94 -14.83 7.33
C SER A 88 2.27 -14.17 6.95
N ILE A 89 2.36 -13.64 5.73
CA ILE A 89 3.44 -12.78 5.25
C ILE A 89 2.82 -11.66 4.43
N TRP A 90 3.26 -10.44 4.69
CA TRP A 90 3.04 -9.28 3.84
C TRP A 90 4.27 -8.41 3.89
N HIS A 91 4.95 -8.31 2.76
CA HIS A 91 6.13 -7.49 2.56
C HIS A 91 5.93 -6.70 1.28
N HIS A 92 5.86 -5.38 1.38
CA HIS A 92 5.55 -4.50 0.28
C HIS A 92 6.65 -3.46 0.13
N GLN A 93 7.32 -3.48 -1.00
CA GLN A 93 8.35 -2.52 -1.37
C GLN A 93 7.76 -1.50 -2.32
N HIS A 94 8.01 -0.23 -2.04
CA HIS A 94 7.72 0.91 -2.91
C HIS A 94 9.02 1.51 -3.37
N ILE A 95 9.30 1.45 -4.67
CA ILE A 95 10.54 1.92 -5.28
C ILE A 95 10.22 3.08 -6.20
N PHE A 96 11.05 4.11 -6.19
CA PHE A 96 10.88 5.33 -6.97
C PHE A 96 12.15 5.63 -7.76
N GLU A 97 12.01 5.73 -9.07
CA GLU A 97 13.08 6.09 -9.99
C GLU A 97 12.74 7.40 -10.71
N ILE A 98 13.66 8.38 -10.64
CA ILE A 98 13.52 9.63 -11.38
C ILE A 98 13.76 9.33 -12.86
N LYS A 99 12.83 9.76 -13.70
CA LYS A 99 12.91 9.73 -15.17
C LYS A 99 12.83 11.15 -15.71
N GLU A 100 13.12 11.33 -17.01
CA GLU A 100 13.20 12.64 -17.66
C GLU A 100 11.98 13.55 -17.38
N ASN A 101 10.76 13.00 -17.47
CA ASN A 101 9.51 13.77 -17.35
C ASN A 101 8.67 13.35 -16.12
N GLY A 102 9.27 12.72 -15.11
CA GLY A 102 8.51 12.27 -13.95
C GLY A 102 9.20 11.22 -13.11
N VAL A 103 8.39 10.37 -12.48
CA VAL A 103 8.83 9.31 -11.57
C VAL A 103 8.22 7.99 -11.98
N LEU A 104 9.03 6.96 -12.16
CA LEU A 104 8.56 5.58 -12.24
C LEU A 104 8.44 5.02 -10.81
N MET A 105 7.21 4.72 -10.40
CA MET A 105 6.91 4.05 -9.15
C MET A 105 6.70 2.55 -9.40
N THR A 106 7.42 1.71 -8.65
CA THR A 106 7.29 0.25 -8.70
C THR A 106 6.88 -0.28 -7.33
N ASP A 107 5.73 -0.96 -7.28
CA ASP A 107 5.25 -1.71 -6.12
C ASP A 107 5.58 -3.19 -6.28
N ILE A 108 6.32 -3.78 -5.32
CA ILE A 108 6.63 -5.22 -5.27
C ILE A 108 6.01 -5.81 -4.01
N ILE A 109 4.96 -6.63 -4.18
CA ILE A 109 4.21 -7.21 -3.07
C ILE A 109 4.48 -8.70 -2.98
N SER A 110 5.12 -9.13 -1.88
CA SER A 110 5.32 -10.53 -1.50
C SER A 110 4.39 -10.87 -0.36
N TYR A 111 3.46 -11.79 -0.55
CA TYR A 111 2.48 -12.14 0.48
C TYR A 111 2.18 -13.64 0.51
N LYS A 112 1.75 -14.11 1.68
CA LYS A 112 1.30 -15.49 1.92
C LYS A 112 0.05 -15.47 2.78
N LEU A 113 -0.93 -16.31 2.41
CA LEU A 113 -2.13 -16.52 3.22
C LEU A 113 -1.87 -17.54 4.32
N PRO A 114 -2.58 -17.44 5.47
CA PRO A 114 -2.63 -18.51 6.47
C PRO A 114 -3.34 -19.76 5.93
N PHE A 115 -3.37 -20.84 6.71
CA PHE A 115 -4.14 -22.07 6.45
C PHE A 115 -3.65 -22.94 5.26
N GLY A 116 -2.38 -22.91 4.90
CA GLY A 116 -1.72 -23.89 4.01
C GLY A 116 -2.46 -24.11 2.68
N ILE A 117 -2.92 -25.35 2.40
CA ILE A 117 -3.56 -25.75 1.13
C ILE A 117 -4.92 -25.05 0.96
N ILE A 118 -5.71 -24.92 2.03
CA ILE A 118 -7.01 -24.24 2.01
C ILE A 118 -6.80 -22.76 1.65
N GLY A 119 -5.78 -22.10 2.24
CA GLY A 119 -5.40 -20.76 1.89
C GLY A 119 -5.00 -20.61 0.42
N LYS A 120 -4.29 -21.59 -0.16
CA LYS A 120 -3.91 -21.58 -1.59
C LYS A 120 -5.13 -21.65 -2.52
N LEU A 121 -6.12 -22.49 -2.21
CA LEU A 121 -7.34 -22.58 -3.01
C LEU A 121 -8.14 -21.28 -2.96
N PHE A 122 -8.32 -20.73 -1.75
CA PHE A 122 -9.02 -19.47 -1.54
C PHE A 122 -8.29 -18.29 -2.22
N HIS A 123 -6.94 -18.28 -2.19
CA HIS A 123 -6.12 -17.31 -2.93
C HIS A 123 -6.44 -17.32 -4.42
N LYS A 124 -6.41 -18.51 -5.05
CA LYS A 124 -6.63 -18.65 -6.50
C LYS A 124 -8.00 -18.10 -6.92
N LEU A 125 -9.04 -18.31 -6.10
CA LEU A 125 -10.43 -17.98 -6.45
C LEU A 125 -10.79 -16.52 -6.11
N PHE A 126 -10.30 -15.98 -5.00
CA PHE A 126 -10.81 -14.72 -4.47
C PHE A 126 -9.73 -13.66 -4.19
N ILE A 127 -8.66 -14.03 -3.48
CA ILE A 127 -7.73 -13.04 -2.93
C ILE A 127 -6.92 -12.34 -4.03
N LYS A 128 -6.45 -13.08 -5.02
CA LYS A 128 -5.70 -12.50 -6.15
C LYS A 128 -6.53 -11.43 -6.85
N LYS A 129 -7.77 -11.75 -7.22
CA LYS A 129 -8.69 -10.81 -7.88
C LYS A 129 -8.99 -9.59 -7.00
N LYS A 130 -9.15 -9.79 -5.68
CA LYS A 130 -9.40 -8.69 -4.75
C LYS A 130 -8.19 -7.76 -4.64
N LEU A 131 -6.98 -8.31 -4.52
CA LEU A 131 -5.75 -7.53 -4.51
C LEU A 131 -5.57 -6.75 -5.82
N GLU A 132 -5.77 -7.39 -6.96
CA GLU A 132 -5.72 -6.72 -8.28
C GLU A 132 -6.70 -5.54 -8.33
N GLY A 133 -7.91 -5.70 -7.81
CA GLY A 133 -8.90 -4.61 -7.72
C GLY A 133 -8.44 -3.45 -6.84
N ILE A 134 -7.85 -3.73 -5.68
CA ILE A 134 -7.32 -2.71 -4.77
C ILE A 134 -6.18 -1.92 -5.45
N PHE A 135 -5.24 -2.62 -6.08
CA PHE A 135 -4.11 -1.97 -6.74
C PHE A 135 -4.52 -1.24 -8.02
N ASN A 136 -5.53 -1.71 -8.76
CA ASN A 136 -6.10 -0.98 -9.90
C ASN A 136 -6.78 0.31 -9.43
N TYR A 137 -7.50 0.28 -8.31
CA TYR A 137 -8.08 1.49 -7.73
C TYR A 137 -6.98 2.49 -7.34
N ARG A 138 -5.92 2.03 -6.65
CA ARG A 138 -4.76 2.86 -6.29
C ARG A 138 -4.10 3.47 -7.52
N PHE A 139 -3.84 2.66 -8.54
CA PHE A 139 -3.28 3.11 -9.81
C PHE A 139 -4.11 4.27 -10.42
N ASN A 140 -5.43 4.08 -10.51
CA ASN A 140 -6.33 5.10 -11.07
C ASN A 140 -6.35 6.37 -10.22
N LYS A 141 -6.29 6.26 -8.89
CA LYS A 141 -6.21 7.43 -7.99
C LYS A 141 -4.90 8.18 -8.14
N MET A 142 -3.78 7.48 -8.18
CA MET A 142 -2.45 8.09 -8.39
C MET A 142 -2.39 8.77 -9.76
N ASN A 143 -2.94 8.14 -10.81
CA ASN A 143 -3.02 8.72 -12.14
C ASN A 143 -3.81 10.04 -12.16
N LYS A 144 -4.94 10.09 -11.44
CA LYS A 144 -5.73 11.32 -11.30
C LYS A 144 -5.01 12.42 -10.53
N LEU A 145 -4.17 12.05 -9.56
CA LEU A 145 -3.46 13.02 -8.71
C LEU A 145 -2.24 13.63 -9.42
N PHE A 146 -1.56 12.88 -10.26
CA PHE A 146 -0.25 13.27 -10.79
C PHE A 146 -0.20 13.41 -12.31
N ASN A 147 -1.11 12.78 -13.07
CA ASN A 147 -1.08 12.74 -14.53
C ASN A 147 -2.27 13.46 -15.21
N GLN A 148 -3.23 13.99 -14.43
CA GLN A 148 -4.33 14.80 -14.95
C GLN A 148 -4.10 16.25 -14.53
N LYS A 149 -3.56 17.02 -15.45
CA LYS A 149 -3.48 18.49 -15.37
C LYS A 149 -4.73 19.10 -15.93
#